data_6c48582aca27029fff49bf6c47483f83
#
_entry.id   6c48582aca27029fff49bf6c47483f83
#
_cell.length_a   1.000
_cell.length_b   1.000
_cell.length_c   1.000
_cell.angle_alpha   90.00
_cell.angle_beta   90.00
_cell.angle_gamma   90.00
#
_symmetry.space_group_name_H-M   'P 1'
#
loop_
_entity.id
_entity.type
_entity.pdbx_description
1 polymer ?
#
loop_
_entity_poly.entity_id
_entity_poly.type
_entity_poly.pdbx_seq_one_letter_code
_entity_poly.pdbx_strand_id
1 'polypeptide(L)'
;PRSTTFDARELPDDPAAFSPTKGEEHWDVLADAYEGLSQFFPAIERAQFSSYICGLSSYTPDGEIILGPVPDVPGFYAAAGACGSGITLSAGMGDVIADLMMGLQPAFDISSFRPDRFGQIDPYCEAFRARCATARASKSRNDA
;
A
#
# COMPACT_ATOMS: atom_id res chain seq x y z
N PRO A 1 12.47 9.15 0.29
CA PRO A 1 11.58 8.64 -0.77
C PRO A 1 10.73 9.80 -1.28
N ARG A 2 10.81 10.06 -2.60
CA ARG A 2 9.95 11.04 -3.23
C ARG A 2 8.53 10.48 -3.26
N SER A 3 7.59 11.21 -2.67
CA SER A 3 6.19 10.84 -2.61
C SER A 3 5.45 11.46 -3.77
N THR A 4 5.11 10.69 -4.78
CA THR A 4 4.11 11.09 -5.77
C THR A 4 2.73 10.72 -5.23
N THR A 5 1.86 11.69 -5.05
CA THR A 5 0.46 11.45 -4.69
C THR A 5 -0.33 11.34 -5.98
N PHE A 6 -0.99 10.21 -6.19
CA PHE A 6 -1.92 10.05 -7.31
C PHE A 6 -3.29 10.62 -6.96
N ASP A 7 -3.86 11.39 -7.88
CA ASP A 7 -5.27 11.79 -7.83
C ASP A 7 -6.08 10.82 -8.69
N ALA A 8 -7.14 10.22 -8.12
CA ALA A 8 -7.99 9.29 -8.83
C ALA A 8 -8.66 9.91 -10.08
N ARG A 9 -8.80 11.24 -10.11
CA ARG A 9 -9.30 11.99 -11.28
C ARG A 9 -8.31 12.03 -12.45
N GLU A 10 -7.04 11.74 -12.19
CA GLU A 10 -5.98 11.70 -13.20
C GLU A 10 -5.75 10.29 -13.75
N LEU A 11 -6.54 9.30 -13.29
CA LEU A 11 -6.44 7.95 -13.81
C LEU A 11 -6.98 7.91 -15.26
N PRO A 12 -6.28 7.24 -16.17
CA PRO A 12 -6.76 7.09 -17.54
C PRO A 12 -7.99 6.18 -17.60
N ASP A 13 -8.87 6.41 -18.57
CA ASP A 13 -10.04 5.55 -18.82
C ASP A 13 -9.62 4.12 -19.21
N ASP A 14 -8.50 3.98 -19.92
CA ASP A 14 -7.88 2.69 -20.21
C ASP A 14 -6.88 2.31 -19.12
N PRO A 15 -7.14 1.26 -18.32
CA PRO A 15 -6.21 0.81 -17.29
C PRO A 15 -4.83 0.43 -17.82
N ALA A 16 -4.71 0.01 -19.08
CA ALA A 16 -3.43 -0.34 -19.70
C ALA A 16 -2.53 0.89 -19.96
N ALA A 17 -3.12 2.08 -20.03
CA ALA A 17 -2.39 3.34 -20.17
C ALA A 17 -1.90 3.89 -18.81
N PHE A 18 -2.23 3.25 -17.69
CA PHE A 18 -1.80 3.70 -16.37
C PHE A 18 -0.30 3.47 -16.15
N SER A 19 0.41 4.54 -15.76
CA SER A 19 1.81 4.49 -15.37
C SER A 19 2.01 5.11 -13.99
N PRO A 20 2.45 4.34 -12.99
CA PRO A 20 2.72 4.87 -11.65
C PRO A 20 3.90 5.84 -11.60
N THR A 21 4.76 5.83 -12.61
CA THR A 21 5.89 6.77 -12.75
C THR A 21 5.55 8.01 -13.57
N LYS A 22 4.36 8.09 -14.15
CA LYS A 22 3.99 9.11 -15.16
C LYS A 22 5.01 9.20 -16.30
N GLY A 23 5.64 8.07 -16.65
CA GLY A 23 6.67 7.97 -17.70
C GLY A 23 8.09 8.32 -17.24
N GLU A 24 8.31 8.65 -15.99
CA GLU A 24 9.64 8.92 -15.43
C GLU A 24 10.15 7.74 -14.60
N GLU A 25 11.36 7.29 -14.86
CA GLU A 25 12.07 6.32 -14.06
C GLU A 25 12.98 7.04 -13.05
N HIS A 26 12.82 6.72 -11.77
CA HIS A 26 13.57 7.36 -10.69
C HIS A 26 14.84 6.57 -10.34
N TRP A 27 15.78 6.48 -11.28
CA TRP A 27 17.06 5.80 -11.08
C TRP A 27 17.94 6.45 -10.01
N ASP A 28 17.78 7.75 -9.78
CA ASP A 28 18.45 8.49 -8.71
C ASP A 28 18.15 7.91 -7.32
N VAL A 29 16.91 7.47 -7.08
CA VAL A 29 16.52 6.82 -5.81
C VAL A 29 17.25 5.48 -5.62
N LEU A 30 17.44 4.73 -6.70
CA LEU A 30 18.18 3.47 -6.66
C LEU A 30 19.69 3.70 -6.46
N ALA A 31 20.23 4.77 -7.04
CA ALA A 31 21.63 5.14 -6.86
C ALA A 31 21.93 5.49 -5.39
N ASP A 32 21.06 6.26 -4.74
CA ASP A 32 21.19 6.59 -3.30
C ASP A 32 21.14 5.32 -2.42
N ALA A 33 20.27 4.37 -2.76
CA ALA A 33 20.17 3.11 -2.04
C ALA A 33 21.38 2.19 -2.28
N TYR A 34 21.97 2.26 -3.47
CA TYR A 34 23.13 1.44 -3.86
C TYR A 34 24.34 1.69 -2.95
N GLU A 35 24.66 2.95 -2.64
CA GLU A 35 25.78 3.31 -1.80
C GLU A 35 25.68 2.69 -0.38
N GLY A 36 24.47 2.70 0.19
CA GLY A 36 24.20 2.06 1.47
C GLY A 36 24.26 0.54 1.41
N LEU A 37 23.73 -0.07 0.33
CA LEU A 37 23.66 -1.51 0.18
C LEU A 37 25.01 -2.16 -0.15
N SER A 38 25.90 -1.48 -0.87
CA SER A 38 27.20 -2.02 -1.29
C SER A 38 28.09 -2.38 -0.11
N GLN A 39 27.92 -1.70 1.03
CA GLN A 39 28.65 -1.98 2.27
C GLN A 39 28.27 -3.34 2.88
N PHE A 40 27.02 -3.79 2.71
CA PHE A 40 26.51 -5.06 3.24
C PHE A 40 26.51 -6.18 2.21
N PHE A 41 26.38 -5.82 0.94
CA PHE A 41 26.30 -6.75 -0.19
C PHE A 41 27.27 -6.35 -1.30
N PRO A 42 28.57 -6.61 -1.18
CA PRO A 42 29.58 -6.23 -2.18
C PRO A 42 29.28 -6.82 -3.58
N ALA A 43 28.52 -7.91 -3.66
CA ALA A 43 28.12 -8.52 -4.93
C ALA A 43 27.24 -7.59 -5.78
N ILE A 44 26.58 -6.57 -5.17
CA ILE A 44 25.73 -5.62 -5.89
C ILE A 44 26.53 -4.78 -6.89
N GLU A 45 27.83 -4.58 -6.67
CA GLU A 45 28.73 -3.85 -7.59
C GLU A 45 28.84 -4.53 -8.96
N ARG A 46 28.56 -5.83 -9.02
CA ARG A 46 28.58 -6.64 -10.25
C ARG A 46 27.17 -6.98 -10.73
N ALA A 47 26.14 -6.57 -10.00
CA ALA A 47 24.76 -6.83 -10.36
C ALA A 47 24.35 -5.97 -11.57
N GLN A 48 23.54 -6.55 -12.44
CA GLN A 48 22.92 -5.84 -13.55
C GLN A 48 21.41 -5.78 -13.31
N PHE A 49 20.82 -4.61 -13.52
CA PHE A 49 19.37 -4.49 -13.46
C PHE A 49 18.76 -5.11 -14.72
N SER A 50 17.88 -6.08 -14.53
CA SER A 50 17.16 -6.72 -15.64
C SER A 50 15.83 -6.02 -15.96
N SER A 51 15.22 -5.37 -14.96
CA SER A 51 13.96 -4.65 -15.12
C SER A 51 13.79 -3.62 -14.02
N TYR A 52 13.03 -2.56 -14.31
CA TYR A 52 12.58 -1.57 -13.35
C TYR A 52 11.09 -1.77 -13.10
N ILE A 53 10.73 -1.99 -11.85
CA ILE A 53 9.32 -2.16 -11.44
C ILE A 53 8.98 -1.05 -10.45
N CYS A 54 7.97 -0.26 -10.78
CA CYS A 54 7.42 0.76 -9.91
C CYS A 54 5.93 0.46 -9.65
N GLY A 55 5.50 0.60 -8.42
CA GLY A 55 4.13 0.36 -8.03
C GLY A 55 3.63 1.40 -7.03
N LEU A 56 2.33 1.51 -6.89
CA LEU A 56 1.69 2.36 -5.90
C LEU A 56 1.47 1.57 -4.60
N SER A 57 1.88 2.17 -3.50
CA SER A 57 1.50 1.70 -2.17
C SER A 57 0.26 2.43 -1.69
N SER A 58 -0.75 1.70 -1.23
CA SER A 58 -1.96 2.28 -0.65
C SER A 58 -1.77 2.58 0.82
N TYR A 59 -2.18 3.77 1.25
CA TYR A 59 -2.15 4.20 2.63
C TYR A 59 -3.54 4.63 3.10
N THR A 60 -3.92 4.18 4.27
CA THR A 60 -5.14 4.57 4.98
C THR A 60 -4.87 5.75 5.90
N PRO A 61 -5.91 6.49 6.35
CA PRO A 61 -5.74 7.64 7.23
C PRO A 61 -5.17 7.34 8.62
N ASP A 62 -5.29 6.10 9.08
CA ASP A 62 -4.80 5.61 10.37
C ASP A 62 -3.53 4.77 10.27
N GLY A 63 -3.09 4.45 9.05
CA GLY A 63 -1.93 3.59 8.82
C GLY A 63 -2.19 2.09 8.99
N GLU A 64 -3.42 1.68 9.29
CA GLU A 64 -3.82 0.29 9.50
C GLU A 64 -4.47 -0.30 8.25
N ILE A 65 -4.39 -1.63 8.10
CA ILE A 65 -5.00 -2.33 6.96
C ILE A 65 -6.53 -2.18 6.92
N ILE A 66 -7.11 -2.43 5.75
CA ILE A 66 -8.54 -2.63 5.57
C ILE A 66 -8.77 -4.13 5.38
N LEU A 67 -9.60 -4.74 6.24
CA LEU A 67 -9.81 -6.18 6.22
C LEU A 67 -11.23 -6.54 6.68
N GLY A 68 -11.95 -7.27 5.85
CA GLY A 68 -13.27 -7.80 6.22
C GLY A 68 -14.36 -7.58 5.17
N PRO A 69 -15.61 -7.93 5.51
CA PRO A 69 -16.74 -7.76 4.62
C PRO A 69 -17.04 -6.27 4.39
N VAL A 70 -17.38 -5.91 3.16
CA VAL A 70 -17.81 -4.55 2.82
C VAL A 70 -19.32 -4.44 3.14
N PRO A 71 -19.71 -3.49 3.99
CA PRO A 71 -21.13 -3.27 4.30
C PRO A 71 -21.96 -3.02 3.04
N ASP A 72 -23.21 -3.45 3.05
CA ASP A 72 -24.19 -3.24 1.99
C ASP A 72 -23.86 -3.91 0.63
N VAL A 73 -22.75 -4.69 0.55
CA VAL A 73 -22.38 -5.46 -0.65
C VAL A 73 -22.16 -6.93 -0.26
N PRO A 74 -23.24 -7.73 -0.17
CA PRO A 74 -23.14 -9.13 0.24
C PRO A 74 -22.16 -9.93 -0.62
N GLY A 75 -21.27 -10.70 0.02
CA GLY A 75 -20.26 -11.54 -0.64
C GLY A 75 -19.03 -10.79 -1.13
N PHE A 76 -18.93 -9.47 -0.86
CA PHE A 76 -17.73 -8.69 -1.19
C PHE A 76 -16.87 -8.48 0.08
N TYR A 77 -15.62 -8.84 -0.02
CA TYR A 77 -14.63 -8.71 1.06
C TYR A 77 -13.47 -7.83 0.58
N ALA A 78 -13.01 -6.96 1.46
CA ALA A 78 -11.85 -6.11 1.22
C ALA A 78 -10.63 -6.63 1.99
N ALA A 79 -9.48 -6.68 1.30
CA ALA A 79 -8.16 -6.90 1.88
C ALA A 79 -7.21 -5.91 1.21
N ALA A 80 -7.01 -4.73 1.80
CA ALA A 80 -6.35 -3.60 1.16
C ALA A 80 -5.66 -2.68 2.18
N GLY A 81 -5.11 -1.57 1.69
CA GLY A 81 -4.55 -0.53 2.55
C GLY A 81 -3.38 -0.99 3.40
N ALA A 82 -2.54 -1.88 2.87
CA ALA A 82 -1.47 -2.52 3.66
C ALA A 82 -0.31 -1.57 4.05
N CYS A 83 -0.37 -0.31 3.69
CA CYS A 83 0.52 0.75 4.18
C CYS A 83 2.02 0.41 4.06
N GLY A 84 2.41 -0.21 2.93
CA GLY A 84 3.79 -0.65 2.66
C GLY A 84 4.17 -2.02 3.27
N SER A 85 3.30 -2.67 4.06
CA SER A 85 3.58 -3.96 4.69
C SER A 85 2.86 -5.15 4.01
N GLY A 86 2.40 -4.98 2.75
CA GLY A 86 1.54 -5.95 2.07
C GLY A 86 2.13 -7.35 1.97
N ILE A 87 3.41 -7.48 1.65
CA ILE A 87 4.07 -8.80 1.56
C ILE A 87 4.06 -9.50 2.92
N THR A 88 4.46 -8.79 3.97
CA THR A 88 4.52 -9.35 5.34
C THR A 88 3.15 -9.77 5.86
N LEU A 89 2.11 -8.99 5.57
CA LEU A 89 0.75 -9.21 6.09
C LEU A 89 -0.09 -10.12 5.20
N SER A 90 0.33 -10.40 3.97
CA SER A 90 -0.50 -11.09 2.96
C SER A 90 -1.03 -12.45 3.41
N ALA A 91 -0.21 -13.27 4.07
CA ALA A 91 -0.62 -14.57 4.53
C ALA A 91 -1.73 -14.47 5.59
N GLY A 92 -1.54 -13.63 6.62
CA GLY A 92 -2.55 -13.43 7.68
C GLY A 92 -3.83 -12.77 7.15
N MET A 93 -3.73 -11.83 6.22
CA MET A 93 -4.91 -11.25 5.57
C MET A 93 -5.68 -12.30 4.77
N GLY A 94 -4.97 -13.16 4.04
CA GLY A 94 -5.57 -14.25 3.27
C GLY A 94 -6.29 -15.27 4.15
N ASP A 95 -5.69 -15.65 5.28
CA ASP A 95 -6.25 -16.57 6.25
C ASP A 95 -7.57 -16.04 6.84
N VAL A 96 -7.57 -14.79 7.29
CA VAL A 96 -8.77 -14.11 7.79
C VAL A 96 -9.88 -14.05 6.75
N ILE A 97 -9.56 -13.69 5.51
CA ILE A 97 -10.58 -13.62 4.44
C ILE A 97 -11.15 -15.02 4.15
N ALA A 98 -10.32 -16.05 4.17
CA ALA A 98 -10.76 -17.43 3.99
C ALA A 98 -11.74 -17.85 5.10
N ASP A 99 -11.40 -17.58 6.36
CA ASP A 99 -12.28 -17.85 7.50
C ASP A 99 -13.64 -17.15 7.34
N LEU A 100 -13.63 -15.86 7.03
CA LEU A 100 -14.86 -15.08 6.84
C LEU A 100 -15.72 -15.61 5.70
N MET A 101 -15.11 -15.99 4.57
CA MET A 101 -15.82 -16.55 3.41
C MET A 101 -16.43 -17.92 3.73
N MET A 102 -15.82 -18.69 4.62
CA MET A 102 -16.34 -19.96 5.11
C MET A 102 -17.34 -19.82 6.26
N GLY A 103 -17.61 -18.60 6.72
CA GLY A 103 -18.48 -18.35 7.88
C GLY A 103 -17.85 -18.74 9.23
N LEU A 104 -16.53 -18.85 9.27
CA LEU A 104 -15.77 -19.12 10.49
C LEU A 104 -15.39 -17.81 11.20
N GLN A 105 -15.07 -17.92 12.47
CA GLN A 105 -14.53 -16.81 13.25
C GLN A 105 -13.01 -16.76 13.03
N PRO A 106 -12.43 -15.63 12.62
CA PRO A 106 -10.99 -15.44 12.60
C PRO A 106 -10.34 -15.66 13.97
N ALA A 107 -9.09 -16.10 13.97
CA ALA A 107 -8.34 -16.40 15.19
C ALA A 107 -8.08 -15.16 16.08
N PHE A 108 -8.26 -13.93 15.54
CA PHE A 108 -8.05 -12.67 16.26
C PHE A 108 -9.13 -11.64 15.90
N ASP A 109 -9.29 -10.66 16.78
CA ASP A 109 -10.24 -9.57 16.58
C ASP A 109 -9.81 -8.65 15.44
N ILE A 110 -10.65 -8.54 14.42
CA ILE A 110 -10.44 -7.70 13.23
C ILE A 110 -11.32 -6.44 13.24
N SER A 111 -12.00 -6.15 14.33
CA SER A 111 -12.96 -5.04 14.40
C SER A 111 -12.36 -3.68 14.08
N SER A 112 -11.08 -3.47 14.43
CA SER A 112 -10.33 -2.25 14.14
C SER A 112 -9.94 -2.10 12.65
N PHE A 113 -10.06 -3.17 11.84
CA PHE A 113 -9.68 -3.16 10.43
C PHE A 113 -10.86 -3.08 9.47
N ARG A 114 -12.06 -2.94 9.98
CA ARG A 114 -13.29 -2.92 9.18
C ARG A 114 -13.24 -1.88 8.06
N PRO A 115 -13.77 -2.20 6.85
CA PRO A 115 -13.81 -1.26 5.72
C PRO A 115 -14.58 0.04 6.00
N ASP A 116 -15.61 -0.03 6.84
CA ASP A 116 -16.51 1.08 7.16
C ASP A 116 -16.08 1.95 8.36
N ARG A 117 -14.91 1.67 8.97
CA ARG A 117 -14.46 2.37 10.19
C ARG A 117 -14.24 3.87 10.02
N PHE A 118 -14.11 4.33 8.79
CA PHE A 118 -13.95 5.76 8.49
C PHE A 118 -15.28 6.47 8.19
N GLY A 119 -16.39 5.74 8.15
CA GLY A 119 -17.68 6.27 7.73
C GLY A 119 -17.72 6.68 6.25
N GLN A 120 -18.56 7.64 5.92
CA GLN A 120 -18.59 8.19 4.56
C GLN A 120 -17.37 9.09 4.32
N ILE A 121 -16.65 8.80 3.24
CA ILE A 121 -15.43 9.50 2.86
C ILE A 121 -15.64 10.13 1.49
N ASP A 122 -15.22 11.40 1.37
CA ASP A 122 -14.92 11.98 0.07
C ASP A 122 -13.44 11.71 -0.25
N PRO A 123 -13.12 10.82 -1.22
CA PRO A 123 -11.74 10.49 -1.57
C PRO A 123 -10.96 11.66 -2.18
N TYR A 124 -11.66 12.72 -2.60
CA TYR A 124 -11.06 13.93 -3.16
C TYR A 124 -10.85 15.04 -2.12
N CYS A 125 -11.32 14.84 -0.89
CA CYS A 125 -11.11 15.76 0.21
C CYS A 125 -9.62 15.89 0.56
N GLU A 126 -9.09 17.12 0.51
CA GLU A 126 -7.68 17.38 0.84
C GLU A 126 -7.32 16.96 2.26
N ALA A 127 -8.20 17.17 3.23
CA ALA A 127 -7.96 16.78 4.61
C ALA A 127 -7.84 15.26 4.77
N PHE A 128 -8.64 14.48 4.04
CA PHE A 128 -8.52 13.03 4.00
C PHE A 128 -7.18 12.58 3.40
N ARG A 129 -6.82 13.15 2.26
CA ARG A 129 -5.55 12.85 1.57
C ARG A 129 -4.33 13.22 2.42
N ALA A 130 -4.38 14.37 3.12
CA ALA A 130 -3.31 14.79 4.03
C ALA A 130 -3.13 13.83 5.21
N ARG A 131 -4.21 13.27 5.75
CA ARG A 131 -4.13 12.22 6.80
C ARG A 131 -3.44 10.96 6.30
N CYS A 132 -3.78 10.48 5.11
CA CYS A 132 -3.11 9.33 4.49
C CYS A 132 -1.62 9.60 4.25
N ALA A 133 -1.25 10.80 3.80
CA ALA A 133 0.13 11.20 3.60
C ALA A 133 0.90 11.28 4.94
N THR A 134 0.26 11.73 6.02
CA THR A 134 0.84 11.77 7.37
C THR A 134 1.07 10.37 7.90
N ALA A 135 0.12 9.45 7.73
CA ALA A 135 0.27 8.05 8.12
C ALA A 135 1.48 7.39 7.43
N ARG A 136 1.71 7.71 6.15
CA ARG A 136 2.91 7.29 5.43
C ARG A 136 4.20 7.87 6.02
N ALA A 137 4.21 9.19 6.30
CA ALA A 137 5.39 9.87 6.80
C ALA A 137 5.80 9.42 8.21
N SER A 138 4.84 9.06 9.07
CA SER A 138 5.11 8.56 10.42
C SER A 138 5.77 7.20 10.40
N LYS A 139 5.42 6.33 9.45
CA LYS A 139 6.00 5.00 9.31
C LYS A 139 7.50 5.04 8.97
N SER A 140 7.93 6.00 8.16
CA SER A 140 9.35 6.16 7.81
C SER A 140 10.22 6.81 8.90
N ARG A 141 9.62 7.35 9.99
CA ARG A 141 10.37 7.91 11.12
C ARG A 141 10.60 6.93 12.26
N ASN A 142 9.84 5.85 12.32
CA ASN A 142 10.00 4.82 13.36
C ASN A 142 11.11 3.82 13.03
N ASP A 143 11.73 3.95 11.86
CA ASP A 143 12.83 3.09 11.38
C ASP A 143 14.21 3.74 11.56
N ALA A 144 14.32 4.81 12.37
CA ALA A 144 15.59 5.52 12.65
C ALA A 144 16.01 5.43 14.13
#